data_61764fc98e2baa1c25700a35d6c5c8c9
#
_entry.id   61764fc98e2baa1c25700a35d6c5c8c9
#
_cell.length_a   1.000
_cell.length_b   1.000
_cell.length_c   1.000
_cell.angle_alpha   90.00
_cell.angle_beta   90.00
_cell.angle_gamma   90.00
#
_symmetry.space_group_name_H-M   'P 1'
#
loop_
_entity.id
_entity.type
_entity.pdbx_description
1 polymer ?
#
loop_
_entity_poly.entity_id
_entity_poly.type
_entity_poly.pdbx_seq_one_letter_code
_entity_poly.pdbx_strand_id
1 'polypeptide(L)'
;MLLIESAIDDYQNYGVTVLRNIISIEWIKKLQIGVIKNFQNPSKYKCVYEKNIEKELFYDDYCNWQRIDEYKQFFFNSSIAKIVSQLMNSKKVNIFHEHVLIKEPDSKNRTPWHQDQSYYCVNGKDNCSLWIPLDPVEKSICPEFIQGSHKWDKQFLPTKFFGENYEHQDEEFEKIPDIEKNKKEYDIISWDLKLGDAIAFNFATIHGAPGNKSNNVRRAFSARFTGDDATFTKRKGEISPPFPEVKLNHGDKMDCPTFPEIPV
;
A
#
# COMPACT_ATOMS: atom_id res chain seq x y z
N MET A 1 -13.22 -12.84 12.04
CA MET A 1 -13.36 -13.65 10.81
C MET A 1 -12.09 -14.45 10.63
N LEU A 2 -12.17 -15.72 10.26
CA LEU A 2 -11.00 -16.51 9.89
C LEU A 2 -10.84 -16.44 8.36
N LEU A 3 -9.62 -16.23 7.91
CA LEU A 3 -9.30 -16.36 6.49
C LEU A 3 -9.29 -17.82 6.08
N ILE A 4 -9.54 -18.07 4.80
CA ILE A 4 -9.32 -19.38 4.23
C ILE A 4 -7.81 -19.64 4.13
N GLU A 5 -7.39 -20.86 4.42
CA GLU A 5 -5.98 -21.27 4.46
C GLU A 5 -5.24 -20.93 3.16
N SER A 6 -5.89 -21.16 2.01
CA SER A 6 -5.30 -20.83 0.70
C SER A 6 -4.93 -19.35 0.54
N ALA A 7 -5.67 -18.41 1.13
CA ALA A 7 -5.32 -16.99 1.05
C ALA A 7 -4.07 -16.66 1.88
N ILE A 8 -3.88 -17.35 3.01
CA ILE A 8 -2.68 -17.23 3.83
C ILE A 8 -1.48 -17.83 3.08
N ASP A 9 -1.67 -19.02 2.52
CA ASP A 9 -0.63 -19.71 1.72
C ASP A 9 -0.21 -18.88 0.50
N ASP A 10 -1.16 -18.31 -0.23
CA ASP A 10 -0.87 -17.42 -1.36
C ASP A 10 -0.05 -16.20 -0.91
N TYR A 11 -0.45 -15.56 0.19
CA TYR A 11 0.28 -14.42 0.73
C TYR A 11 1.71 -14.80 1.12
N GLN A 12 1.89 -15.91 1.83
CA GLN A 12 3.20 -16.38 2.28
C GLN A 12 4.10 -16.88 1.13
N ASN A 13 3.51 -17.51 0.11
CA ASN A 13 4.27 -18.10 -0.99
C ASN A 13 4.53 -17.12 -2.12
N TYR A 14 3.54 -16.29 -2.46
CA TYR A 14 3.59 -15.38 -3.61
C TYR A 14 3.74 -13.91 -3.24
N GLY A 15 3.63 -13.56 -1.95
CA GLY A 15 3.74 -12.17 -1.46
C GLY A 15 2.53 -11.32 -1.78
N VAL A 16 1.47 -11.89 -2.35
CA VAL A 16 0.24 -11.20 -2.69
C VAL A 16 -0.92 -12.18 -2.75
N THR A 17 -2.09 -11.74 -2.29
CA THR A 17 -3.34 -12.50 -2.40
C THR A 17 -4.54 -11.57 -2.53
N VAL A 18 -5.62 -12.05 -3.15
CA VAL A 18 -6.90 -11.36 -3.18
C VAL A 18 -7.82 -11.92 -2.09
N LEU A 19 -8.37 -11.02 -1.31
CA LEU A 19 -9.31 -11.34 -0.23
C LEU A 19 -10.71 -10.92 -0.67
N ARG A 20 -11.63 -11.86 -0.75
CA ARG A 20 -12.98 -11.61 -1.25
C ARG A 20 -13.96 -11.32 -0.11
N ASN A 21 -14.72 -10.23 -0.25
CA ASN A 21 -15.81 -9.84 0.65
C ASN A 21 -15.41 -9.81 2.15
N ILE A 22 -14.21 -9.28 2.44
CA ILE A 22 -13.67 -9.23 3.81
C ILE A 22 -13.95 -7.90 4.53
N ILE A 23 -14.27 -6.87 3.77
CA ILE A 23 -14.61 -5.54 4.30
C ILE A 23 -16.12 -5.32 4.13
N SER A 24 -16.84 -5.04 5.21
CA SER A 24 -18.27 -4.78 5.12
C SER A 24 -18.56 -3.49 4.32
N ILE A 25 -19.71 -3.44 3.67
CA ILE A 25 -20.15 -2.26 2.91
C ILE A 25 -20.27 -1.02 3.81
N GLU A 26 -20.54 -1.18 5.09
CA GLU A 26 -20.56 -0.09 6.07
C GLU A 26 -19.17 0.54 6.23
N TRP A 27 -18.11 -0.29 6.33
CA TRP A 27 -16.73 0.20 6.38
C TRP A 27 -16.32 0.84 5.07
N ILE A 28 -16.70 0.28 3.92
CA ILE A 28 -16.45 0.91 2.62
C ILE A 28 -17.07 2.31 2.56
N LYS A 29 -18.34 2.46 2.96
CA LYS A 29 -19.01 3.77 3.02
C LYS A 29 -18.32 4.75 3.97
N LYS A 30 -17.88 4.28 5.15
CA LYS A 30 -17.10 5.13 6.08
C LYS A 30 -15.78 5.58 5.44
N LEU A 31 -15.02 4.69 4.84
CA LEU A 31 -13.79 5.05 4.14
C LEU A 31 -14.02 6.04 3.00
N GLN A 32 -15.11 5.89 2.23
CA GLN A 32 -15.50 6.86 1.19
C GLN A 32 -15.76 8.25 1.79
N ILE A 33 -16.46 8.34 2.93
CA ILE A 33 -16.66 9.61 3.66
C ILE A 33 -15.31 10.18 4.11
N GLY A 34 -14.43 9.35 4.67
CA GLY A 34 -13.09 9.74 5.07
C GLY A 34 -12.28 10.32 3.92
N VAL A 35 -12.34 9.70 2.73
CA VAL A 35 -11.67 10.19 1.51
C VAL A 35 -12.21 11.57 1.10
N ILE A 36 -13.52 11.78 1.13
CA ILE A 36 -14.11 13.10 0.84
C ILE A 36 -13.56 14.15 1.80
N LYS A 37 -13.58 13.89 3.12
CA LYS A 37 -13.03 14.80 4.13
C LYS A 37 -11.53 15.05 3.93
N ASN A 38 -10.78 14.01 3.57
CA ASN A 38 -9.34 14.12 3.30
C ASN A 38 -9.08 15.15 2.20
N PHE A 39 -9.75 15.05 1.07
CA PHE A 39 -9.50 15.94 -0.07
C PHE A 39 -10.20 17.29 0.02
N GLN A 40 -11.18 17.46 0.88
CA GLN A 40 -11.70 18.77 1.28
C GLN A 40 -10.67 19.56 2.14
N ASN A 41 -9.87 18.86 2.92
CA ASN A 41 -8.79 19.42 3.74
C ASN A 41 -7.55 18.51 3.65
N PRO A 42 -6.78 18.57 2.54
CA PRO A 42 -5.65 17.67 2.33
C PRO A 42 -4.51 17.97 3.30
N SER A 43 -3.66 16.95 3.51
CA SER A 43 -2.44 17.11 4.28
C SER A 43 -1.35 17.82 3.47
N LYS A 44 -0.23 18.13 4.14
CA LYS A 44 0.99 18.61 3.47
C LYS A 44 1.62 17.55 2.54
N TYR A 45 1.17 16.32 2.61
CA TYR A 45 1.68 15.20 1.81
C TYR A 45 0.86 14.94 0.54
N LYS A 46 -0.24 15.69 0.32
CA LYS A 46 -0.97 15.57 -0.95
C LYS A 46 -0.05 15.82 -2.12
N CYS A 47 -0.05 14.91 -3.07
CA CYS A 47 0.69 15.03 -4.32
C CYS A 47 -0.23 14.87 -5.53
N VAL A 48 0.07 15.59 -6.63
CA VAL A 48 -0.66 15.51 -7.90
C VAL A 48 0.33 15.10 -8.97
N TYR A 49 0.14 13.91 -9.54
CA TYR A 49 1.03 13.29 -10.53
C TYR A 49 0.60 13.55 -11.97
N GLU A 50 -0.69 13.79 -12.17
CA GLU A 50 -1.27 14.09 -13.48
C GLU A 50 -2.43 15.04 -13.31
N LYS A 51 -2.50 16.07 -14.17
CA LYS A 51 -3.61 17.03 -14.23
C LYS A 51 -3.84 17.50 -15.66
N ASN A 52 -5.06 17.96 -15.93
CA ASN A 52 -5.38 18.74 -17.13
C ASN A 52 -5.85 20.16 -16.72
N ILE A 53 -6.43 20.91 -17.69
CA ILE A 53 -6.90 22.30 -17.44
C ILE A 53 -8.05 22.36 -16.43
N GLU A 54 -8.87 21.29 -16.36
CA GLU A 54 -10.11 21.27 -15.58
C GLU A 54 -9.95 20.62 -14.21
N LYS A 55 -9.12 19.57 -14.10
CA LYS A 55 -9.02 18.75 -12.87
C LYS A 55 -7.69 18.01 -12.71
N GLU A 56 -7.45 17.60 -11.46
CA GLU A 56 -6.43 16.62 -11.11
C GLU A 56 -6.89 15.23 -11.61
N LEU A 57 -5.99 14.48 -12.25
CA LEU A 57 -6.32 13.18 -12.84
C LEU A 57 -5.70 12.01 -12.05
N PHE A 58 -4.48 12.18 -11.55
CA PHE A 58 -3.86 11.23 -10.64
C PHE A 58 -3.26 11.99 -9.46
N TYR A 59 -3.76 11.68 -8.28
CA TYR A 59 -3.34 12.33 -7.04
C TYR A 59 -3.51 11.40 -5.85
N ASP A 60 -2.81 11.71 -4.78
CA ASP A 60 -2.84 10.96 -3.53
C ASP A 60 -2.71 11.85 -2.30
N ASP A 61 -2.88 11.24 -1.13
CA ASP A 61 -2.53 11.80 0.18
C ASP A 61 -2.31 10.64 1.17
N TYR A 62 -1.48 10.83 2.18
CA TYR A 62 -1.15 9.77 3.13
C TYR A 62 -0.89 10.32 4.55
N CYS A 63 -0.82 9.41 5.55
CA CYS A 63 -0.59 9.72 6.97
C CYS A 63 -1.68 10.61 7.58
N ASN A 64 -2.94 10.32 7.29
CA ASN A 64 -4.10 11.09 7.72
C ASN A 64 -4.96 10.38 8.78
N TRP A 65 -4.66 9.11 9.10
CA TRP A 65 -5.50 8.29 9.95
C TRP A 65 -5.73 8.88 11.35
N GLN A 66 -4.78 9.62 11.89
CA GLN A 66 -4.91 10.26 13.21
C GLN A 66 -5.90 11.44 13.22
N ARG A 67 -6.04 12.15 12.10
CA ARG A 67 -6.87 13.35 11.97
C ARG A 67 -8.23 13.09 11.32
N ILE A 68 -8.43 11.94 10.66
CA ILE A 68 -9.67 11.56 10.01
C ILE A 68 -10.31 10.41 10.79
N ASP A 69 -11.41 10.72 11.49
CA ASP A 69 -12.07 9.77 12.40
C ASP A 69 -12.49 8.47 11.70
N GLU A 70 -12.94 8.53 10.45
CA GLU A 70 -13.35 7.37 9.68
C GLU A 70 -12.18 6.38 9.49
N TYR A 71 -10.98 6.89 9.23
CA TYR A 71 -9.76 6.08 9.09
C TYR A 71 -9.35 5.49 10.44
N LYS A 72 -9.35 6.34 11.50
CA LYS A 72 -9.04 5.89 12.86
C LYS A 72 -9.99 4.79 13.30
N GLN A 73 -11.31 4.98 13.12
CA GLN A 73 -12.29 3.96 13.46
C GLN A 73 -12.09 2.67 12.66
N PHE A 74 -11.72 2.76 11.39
CA PHE A 74 -11.43 1.58 10.58
C PHE A 74 -10.26 0.78 11.17
N PHE A 75 -9.17 1.42 11.52
CA PHE A 75 -8.01 0.73 12.10
C PHE A 75 -8.31 0.07 13.46
N PHE A 76 -9.03 0.75 14.35
CA PHE A 76 -9.20 0.28 15.71
C PHE A 76 -10.47 -0.58 15.94
N ASN A 77 -11.49 -0.43 15.10
CA ASN A 77 -12.81 -1.03 15.36
C ASN A 77 -13.25 -2.04 14.29
N SER A 78 -12.51 -2.17 13.17
CA SER A 78 -12.81 -3.21 12.18
C SER A 78 -12.08 -4.51 12.51
N SER A 79 -12.39 -5.58 11.75
CA SER A 79 -11.69 -6.86 11.88
C SER A 79 -10.32 -6.89 11.19
N ILE A 80 -9.80 -5.74 10.74
CA ILE A 80 -8.63 -5.69 9.87
C ILE A 80 -7.36 -6.20 10.55
N ALA A 81 -7.16 -5.85 11.83
CA ALA A 81 -6.02 -6.33 12.61
C ALA A 81 -5.94 -7.86 12.63
N LYS A 82 -7.07 -8.52 12.88
CA LYS A 82 -7.17 -9.99 12.88
C LYS A 82 -6.89 -10.60 11.51
N ILE A 83 -7.28 -9.92 10.43
CA ILE A 83 -7.04 -10.38 9.06
C ILE A 83 -5.54 -10.32 8.74
N VAL A 84 -4.91 -9.18 8.97
CA VAL A 84 -3.48 -9.00 8.63
C VAL A 84 -2.56 -9.78 9.56
N SER A 85 -2.94 -9.99 10.84
CA SER A 85 -2.25 -10.88 11.77
C SER A 85 -2.13 -12.31 11.22
N GLN A 86 -3.23 -12.85 10.66
CA GLN A 86 -3.23 -14.18 10.06
C GLN A 86 -2.34 -14.23 8.81
N LEU A 87 -2.39 -13.22 7.94
CA LEU A 87 -1.56 -13.16 6.74
C LEU A 87 -0.07 -13.09 7.07
N MET A 88 0.31 -12.25 8.02
CA MET A 88 1.70 -12.09 8.47
C MET A 88 2.17 -13.23 9.39
N ASN A 89 1.26 -14.07 9.89
CA ASN A 89 1.53 -15.03 10.96
C ASN A 89 2.14 -14.35 12.21
N SER A 90 1.61 -13.19 12.57
CA SER A 90 2.13 -12.29 13.60
C SER A 90 1.13 -12.13 14.74
N LYS A 91 1.60 -12.09 15.98
CA LYS A 91 0.76 -11.94 17.17
C LYS A 91 0.40 -10.47 17.44
N LYS A 92 1.27 -9.57 17.02
CA LYS A 92 1.09 -8.12 17.13
C LYS A 92 0.87 -7.51 15.75
N VAL A 93 0.08 -6.47 15.71
CA VAL A 93 -0.16 -5.68 14.52
C VAL A 93 -0.05 -4.20 14.89
N ASN A 94 0.88 -3.50 14.27
CA ASN A 94 1.01 -2.05 14.40
C ASN A 94 0.54 -1.36 13.13
N ILE A 95 -0.15 -0.24 13.27
CA ILE A 95 -0.41 0.65 12.14
C ILE A 95 0.93 1.22 11.68
N PHE A 96 1.21 1.15 10.38
CA PHE A 96 2.33 1.88 9.81
C PHE A 96 1.85 3.22 9.25
N HIS A 97 1.01 3.21 8.25
CA HIS A 97 0.28 4.38 7.75
C HIS A 97 -0.84 3.97 6.77
N GLU A 98 -1.66 4.91 6.35
CA GLU A 98 -2.53 4.72 5.20
C GLU A 98 -2.10 5.63 4.03
N HIS A 99 -2.55 5.24 2.85
CA HIS A 99 -2.33 5.96 1.61
C HIS A 99 -3.61 5.92 0.75
N VAL A 100 -4.17 7.07 0.45
CA VAL A 100 -5.32 7.19 -0.45
C VAL A 100 -4.82 7.55 -1.84
N LEU A 101 -5.20 6.75 -2.82
CA LEU A 101 -4.80 6.93 -4.22
C LEU A 101 -6.05 7.09 -5.09
N ILE A 102 -6.05 8.14 -5.90
CA ILE A 102 -7.17 8.43 -6.79
C ILE A 102 -6.68 8.60 -8.23
N LYS A 103 -7.24 7.80 -9.13
CA LYS A 103 -7.07 7.97 -10.58
C LYS A 103 -8.45 8.24 -11.19
N GLU A 104 -8.63 9.45 -11.67
CA GLU A 104 -9.82 9.86 -12.39
C GLU A 104 -9.91 9.17 -13.77
N PRO A 105 -11.10 9.13 -14.42
CA PRO A 105 -11.20 8.72 -15.82
C PRO A 105 -10.19 9.47 -16.69
N ASP A 106 -9.64 8.76 -17.68
CA ASP A 106 -8.64 9.25 -18.63
C ASP A 106 -7.24 9.54 -18.04
N SER A 107 -6.99 9.22 -16.76
CA SER A 107 -5.63 9.25 -16.22
C SER A 107 -4.74 8.27 -16.98
N LYS A 108 -3.68 8.77 -17.62
CA LYS A 108 -2.77 7.98 -18.45
C LYS A 108 -1.57 7.46 -17.67
N ASN A 109 -1.19 8.17 -16.61
CA ASN A 109 0.02 7.88 -15.89
C ASN A 109 -0.07 6.56 -15.14
N ARG A 110 0.85 5.67 -15.49
CA ARG A 110 1.09 4.45 -14.75
C ARG A 110 1.80 4.77 -13.44
N THR A 111 1.42 4.12 -12.34
CA THR A 111 2.30 3.98 -11.17
C THR A 111 3.44 3.04 -11.59
N PRO A 112 4.71 3.49 -11.56
CA PRO A 112 5.85 2.66 -11.95
C PRO A 112 5.92 1.36 -11.14
N TRP A 113 6.60 0.35 -11.68
CA TRP A 113 6.95 -0.84 -10.92
C TRP A 113 7.91 -0.47 -9.79
N HIS A 114 7.62 -0.89 -8.57
CA HIS A 114 8.41 -0.58 -7.37
C HIS A 114 8.18 -1.59 -6.25
N GLN A 115 9.02 -1.54 -5.24
CA GLN A 115 8.83 -2.15 -3.92
C GLN A 115 8.57 -1.04 -2.92
N ASP A 116 7.60 -1.22 -2.04
CA ASP A 116 7.36 -0.29 -0.92
C ASP A 116 8.52 -0.31 0.09
N GLN A 117 9.08 -1.50 0.37
CA GLN A 117 10.12 -1.72 1.37
C GLN A 117 11.36 -0.83 1.17
N SER A 118 11.71 -0.53 -0.06
CA SER A 118 12.96 0.17 -0.39
C SER A 118 12.99 1.60 0.17
N TYR A 119 11.84 2.26 0.27
CA TYR A 119 11.75 3.64 0.79
C TYR A 119 11.02 3.76 2.13
N TYR A 120 10.53 2.66 2.70
CA TYR A 120 9.96 2.67 4.05
C TYR A 120 11.04 2.59 5.12
N CYS A 121 10.81 3.24 6.25
CA CYS A 121 11.66 3.15 7.43
C CYS A 121 11.43 1.85 8.22
N VAL A 122 11.21 0.74 7.53
CA VAL A 122 10.85 -0.56 8.11
C VAL A 122 11.74 -1.66 7.53
N ASN A 123 12.30 -2.48 8.41
CA ASN A 123 12.85 -3.79 8.09
C ASN A 123 11.99 -4.88 8.75
N GLY A 124 12.03 -6.09 8.20
CA GLY A 124 11.27 -7.25 8.66
C GLY A 124 10.42 -7.82 7.53
N LYS A 125 9.92 -9.03 7.74
CA LYS A 125 9.08 -9.77 6.78
C LYS A 125 7.60 -9.72 7.17
N ASP A 126 7.32 -9.52 8.45
CA ASP A 126 5.97 -9.40 8.99
C ASP A 126 5.44 -7.98 8.70
N ASN A 127 5.01 -7.76 7.48
CA ASN A 127 4.46 -6.48 7.04
C ASN A 127 3.38 -6.73 5.97
N CYS A 128 2.37 -5.89 5.91
CA CYS A 128 1.26 -6.07 4.99
C CYS A 128 0.70 -4.73 4.52
N SER A 129 0.61 -4.53 3.22
CA SER A 129 -0.25 -3.53 2.60
C SER A 129 -1.59 -4.17 2.26
N LEU A 130 -2.69 -3.55 2.67
CA LEU A 130 -4.04 -3.96 2.29
C LEU A 130 -4.65 -2.88 1.41
N TRP A 131 -4.68 -3.12 0.12
CA TRP A 131 -5.25 -2.22 -0.88
C TRP A 131 -6.75 -2.48 -1.02
N ILE A 132 -7.59 -1.54 -0.59
CA ILE A 132 -9.05 -1.64 -0.52
C ILE A 132 -9.64 -0.73 -1.60
N PRO A 133 -10.30 -1.29 -2.62
CA PRO A 133 -11.01 -0.49 -3.62
C PRO A 133 -12.25 0.15 -2.99
N LEU A 134 -12.42 1.45 -3.22
CA LEU A 134 -13.61 2.20 -2.81
C LEU A 134 -14.61 2.39 -3.96
N ASP A 135 -14.28 1.88 -5.13
CA ASP A 135 -15.11 1.75 -6.33
C ASP A 135 -14.87 0.36 -6.92
N PRO A 136 -15.78 -0.22 -7.72
CA PRO A 136 -15.49 -1.43 -8.47
C PRO A 136 -14.31 -1.20 -9.43
N VAL A 137 -13.40 -2.17 -9.49
CA VAL A 137 -12.16 -2.07 -10.27
C VAL A 137 -12.05 -3.24 -11.22
N GLU A 138 -12.00 -2.95 -12.52
CA GLU A 138 -11.73 -3.95 -13.54
C GLU A 138 -10.24 -4.35 -13.53
N LYS A 139 -9.96 -5.59 -13.87
CA LYS A 139 -8.59 -6.12 -13.94
C LYS A 139 -7.67 -5.24 -14.79
N SER A 140 -8.18 -4.63 -15.86
CA SER A 140 -7.45 -3.77 -16.80
C SER A 140 -6.87 -2.49 -16.18
N ILE A 141 -7.44 -2.04 -15.05
CA ILE A 141 -7.02 -0.84 -14.31
C ILE A 141 -6.61 -1.14 -12.86
N CYS A 142 -6.63 -2.40 -12.45
CA CYS A 142 -6.23 -2.87 -11.13
C CYS A 142 -4.70 -2.86 -11.00
N PRO A 143 -4.14 -2.71 -9.79
CA PRO A 143 -2.72 -2.93 -9.57
C PRO A 143 -2.26 -4.32 -10.06
N GLU A 144 -1.06 -4.36 -10.60
CA GLU A 144 -0.37 -5.56 -11.09
C GLU A 144 0.75 -5.92 -10.12
N PHE A 145 0.94 -7.21 -9.84
CA PHE A 145 1.92 -7.71 -8.88
C PHE A 145 2.74 -8.85 -9.51
N ILE A 146 4.05 -8.89 -9.23
CA ILE A 146 4.90 -10.01 -9.61
C ILE A 146 4.89 -11.03 -8.48
N GLN A 147 4.29 -12.20 -8.71
CA GLN A 147 4.21 -13.29 -7.75
C GLN A 147 5.61 -13.76 -7.34
N GLY A 148 5.82 -13.93 -6.03
CA GLY A 148 7.08 -14.42 -5.47
C GLY A 148 8.22 -13.41 -5.43
N SER A 149 8.04 -12.18 -5.95
CA SER A 149 9.10 -11.18 -5.99
C SER A 149 9.59 -10.71 -4.61
N HIS A 150 8.77 -10.83 -3.58
CA HIS A 150 9.15 -10.57 -2.18
C HIS A 150 10.23 -11.52 -1.65
N LYS A 151 10.47 -12.67 -2.32
CA LYS A 151 11.50 -13.66 -1.99
C LYS A 151 12.77 -13.54 -2.82
N TRP A 152 12.87 -12.51 -3.68
CA TRP A 152 14.08 -12.33 -4.49
C TRP A 152 15.30 -11.89 -3.68
N ASP A 153 15.10 -11.52 -2.42
CA ASP A 153 16.16 -11.06 -1.49
C ASP A 153 16.98 -9.89 -2.06
N LYS A 154 16.29 -9.01 -2.77
CA LYS A 154 16.85 -7.83 -3.43
C LYS A 154 16.09 -6.59 -3.04
N GLN A 155 16.79 -5.49 -2.86
CA GLN A 155 16.20 -4.18 -2.74
C GLN A 155 16.46 -3.40 -4.04
N PHE A 156 15.40 -2.77 -4.53
CA PHE A 156 15.46 -2.02 -5.78
C PHE A 156 15.43 -0.52 -5.49
N LEU A 157 16.13 0.24 -6.34
CA LEU A 157 16.13 1.70 -6.28
C LEU A 157 14.68 2.20 -6.29
N PRO A 158 14.26 2.94 -5.26
CA PRO A 158 12.91 3.44 -5.18
C PRO A 158 12.65 4.48 -6.27
N THR A 159 11.50 4.37 -6.92
CA THR A 159 11.08 5.27 -7.99
C THR A 159 9.83 6.04 -7.53
N LYS A 160 9.88 7.35 -7.60
CA LYS A 160 8.72 8.23 -7.35
C LYS A 160 7.65 8.01 -8.43
N PHE A 161 6.40 8.29 -8.13
CA PHE A 161 5.30 8.12 -9.10
C PHE A 161 5.42 9.04 -10.32
N PHE A 162 6.28 10.06 -10.26
CA PHE A 162 6.70 10.87 -11.43
C PHE A 162 7.71 10.16 -12.35
N GLY A 163 8.19 8.97 -11.99
CA GLY A 163 9.22 8.24 -12.74
C GLY A 163 10.66 8.62 -12.41
N GLU A 164 10.88 9.57 -11.48
CA GLU A 164 12.19 9.94 -10.96
C GLU A 164 12.60 8.98 -9.82
N ASN A 165 13.89 8.71 -9.71
CA ASN A 165 14.39 7.94 -8.56
C ASN A 165 14.43 8.83 -7.32
N TYR A 166 14.20 8.20 -6.14
CA TYR A 166 14.54 8.84 -4.88
C TYR A 166 16.06 9.08 -4.80
N GLU A 167 16.47 10.16 -4.12
CA GLU A 167 17.87 10.32 -3.77
C GLU A 167 18.27 9.19 -2.80
N HIS A 168 19.16 8.33 -3.25
CA HIS A 168 19.59 7.17 -2.49
C HIS A 168 21.10 7.04 -2.50
N GLN A 169 21.68 6.72 -1.33
CA GLN A 169 23.14 6.56 -1.15
C GLN A 169 23.55 5.11 -0.88
N ASP A 170 22.62 4.16 -0.94
CA ASP A 170 22.94 2.74 -0.75
C ASP A 170 23.32 2.11 -2.08
N GLU A 171 24.60 1.76 -2.20
CA GLU A 171 25.16 1.07 -3.37
C GLU A 171 24.61 -0.35 -3.57
N GLU A 172 23.94 -0.90 -2.57
CA GLU A 172 23.36 -2.25 -2.57
C GLU A 172 22.04 -2.35 -3.34
N PHE A 173 21.44 -1.21 -3.72
CA PHE A 173 20.16 -1.21 -4.42
C PHE A 173 20.34 -1.41 -5.93
N GLU A 174 19.66 -2.42 -6.44
CA GLU A 174 19.64 -2.71 -7.88
C GLU A 174 18.61 -1.86 -8.61
N LYS A 175 18.78 -1.68 -9.91
CA LYS A 175 17.70 -1.13 -10.74
C LYS A 175 16.61 -2.17 -10.94
N ILE A 176 15.37 -1.74 -10.83
CA ILE A 176 14.24 -2.61 -11.19
C ILE A 176 14.38 -3.04 -12.65
N PRO A 177 14.18 -4.33 -12.97
CA PRO A 177 14.20 -4.80 -14.36
C PRO A 177 13.14 -4.07 -15.21
N ASP A 178 13.36 -3.99 -16.51
CA ASP A 178 12.37 -3.41 -17.43
C ASP A 178 11.21 -4.38 -17.66
N ILE A 179 10.32 -4.43 -16.65
CA ILE A 179 9.19 -5.35 -16.60
C ILE A 179 8.22 -5.10 -17.75
N GLU A 180 8.01 -3.82 -18.13
CA GLU A 180 7.06 -3.48 -19.20
C GLU A 180 7.48 -4.09 -20.55
N LYS A 181 8.77 -4.13 -20.84
CA LYS A 181 9.28 -4.77 -22.08
C LYS A 181 9.27 -6.28 -21.99
N ASN A 182 9.45 -6.83 -20.79
CA ASN A 182 9.67 -8.26 -20.55
C ASN A 182 8.52 -8.92 -19.79
N LYS A 183 7.29 -8.41 -19.89
CA LYS A 183 6.12 -8.91 -19.12
C LYS A 183 5.93 -10.43 -19.18
N LYS A 184 6.32 -11.06 -20.28
CA LYS A 184 6.17 -12.51 -20.48
C LYS A 184 7.13 -13.35 -19.63
N GLU A 185 8.16 -12.74 -19.07
CA GLU A 185 9.18 -13.40 -18.22
C GLU A 185 8.77 -13.42 -16.75
N TYR A 186 7.67 -12.75 -16.39
CA TYR A 186 7.21 -12.58 -15.00
C TYR A 186 5.79 -13.12 -14.81
N ASP A 187 5.56 -13.78 -13.70
CA ASP A 187 4.22 -14.18 -13.27
C ASP A 187 3.47 -12.96 -12.71
N ILE A 188 2.86 -12.20 -13.60
CA ILE A 188 2.11 -11.00 -13.25
C ILE A 188 0.65 -11.35 -12.99
N ILE A 189 0.16 -10.98 -11.81
CA ILE A 189 -1.24 -11.22 -11.41
C ILE A 189 -1.97 -9.90 -11.12
N SER A 190 -3.25 -9.89 -11.41
CA SER A 190 -4.18 -8.78 -11.17
C SER A 190 -5.61 -9.32 -11.20
N TRP A 191 -6.58 -8.60 -10.64
CA TRP A 191 -7.95 -9.11 -10.47
C TRP A 191 -9.02 -8.06 -10.79
N ASP A 192 -10.22 -8.54 -11.15
CA ASP A 192 -11.44 -7.76 -11.01
C ASP A 192 -11.84 -7.71 -9.55
N LEU A 193 -12.16 -6.53 -9.04
CA LEU A 193 -12.50 -6.32 -7.63
C LEU A 193 -13.87 -5.66 -7.49
N LYS A 194 -14.62 -6.11 -6.49
CA LYS A 194 -15.88 -5.53 -6.06
C LYS A 194 -15.71 -4.81 -4.73
N LEU A 195 -16.66 -3.98 -4.37
CA LEU A 195 -16.70 -3.38 -3.04
C LEU A 195 -16.77 -4.49 -1.97
N GLY A 196 -15.90 -4.40 -0.99
CA GLY A 196 -15.71 -5.40 0.05
C GLY A 196 -14.52 -6.34 -0.18
N ASP A 197 -13.99 -6.43 -1.41
CA ASP A 197 -12.74 -7.13 -1.70
C ASP A 197 -11.53 -6.29 -1.25
N ALA A 198 -10.38 -6.92 -1.12
CA ALA A 198 -9.09 -6.26 -0.93
C ALA A 198 -7.95 -7.09 -1.54
N ILE A 199 -6.85 -6.43 -1.87
CA ILE A 199 -5.59 -7.09 -2.19
C ILE A 199 -4.64 -6.92 -1.01
N ALA A 200 -4.11 -8.01 -0.49
CA ALA A 200 -3.06 -7.99 0.52
C ALA A 200 -1.72 -8.33 -0.12
N PHE A 201 -0.68 -7.53 0.15
CA PHE A 201 0.66 -7.78 -0.37
C PHE A 201 1.76 -7.36 0.60
N ASN A 202 2.89 -8.05 0.51
CA ASN A 202 4.10 -7.76 1.28
C ASN A 202 4.80 -6.51 0.74
N PHE A 203 5.43 -5.70 1.61
CA PHE A 203 6.13 -4.47 1.19
C PHE A 203 7.27 -4.73 0.19
N ALA A 204 7.85 -5.93 0.20
CA ALA A 204 8.89 -6.32 -0.75
C ALA A 204 8.32 -6.83 -2.10
N THR A 205 7.00 -7.01 -2.23
CA THR A 205 6.40 -7.43 -3.49
C THR A 205 6.47 -6.32 -4.53
N ILE A 206 7.07 -6.62 -5.69
CA ILE A 206 7.13 -5.69 -6.81
C ILE A 206 5.74 -5.53 -7.40
N HIS A 207 5.29 -4.28 -7.49
CA HIS A 207 3.99 -3.96 -8.02
C HIS A 207 3.97 -2.63 -8.76
N GLY A 208 2.93 -2.41 -9.53
CA GLY A 208 2.66 -1.17 -10.22
C GLY A 208 1.19 -1.09 -10.59
N ALA A 209 0.74 0.01 -11.16
CA ALA A 209 -0.67 0.14 -11.50
C ALA A 209 -0.85 0.91 -12.81
N PRO A 210 -1.65 0.41 -13.77
CA PRO A 210 -1.94 1.13 -15.00
C PRO A 210 -2.66 2.45 -14.73
N GLY A 211 -2.72 3.31 -15.72
CA GLY A 211 -3.63 4.45 -15.75
C GLY A 211 -5.08 4.00 -15.66
N ASN A 212 -5.99 4.93 -15.54
CA ASN A 212 -7.43 4.65 -15.51
C ASN A 212 -8.06 4.96 -16.86
N LYS A 213 -8.28 3.93 -17.65
CA LYS A 213 -8.94 4.01 -18.98
C LYS A 213 -10.45 3.77 -18.91
N SER A 214 -11.00 3.54 -17.71
CA SER A 214 -12.44 3.36 -17.52
C SER A 214 -13.16 4.69 -17.45
N ASN A 215 -14.48 4.65 -17.53
CA ASN A 215 -15.35 5.83 -17.38
C ASN A 215 -15.63 6.21 -15.92
N ASN A 216 -15.12 5.44 -14.96
CA ASN A 216 -15.37 5.63 -13.54
C ASN A 216 -14.07 6.02 -12.81
N VAL A 217 -14.19 6.81 -11.75
CA VAL A 217 -13.08 7.08 -10.84
C VAL A 217 -12.63 5.78 -10.17
N ARG A 218 -11.32 5.63 -9.97
CA ARG A 218 -10.72 4.56 -9.18
C ARG A 218 -10.12 5.13 -7.90
N ARG A 219 -10.85 5.02 -6.80
CA ARG A 219 -10.36 5.38 -5.46
C ARG A 219 -9.93 4.14 -4.71
N ALA A 220 -8.82 4.23 -4.02
CA ALA A 220 -8.35 3.17 -3.16
C ALA A 220 -7.86 3.72 -1.82
N PHE A 221 -8.15 2.99 -0.75
CA PHE A 221 -7.58 3.18 0.57
C PHE A 221 -6.60 2.03 0.84
N SER A 222 -5.32 2.33 0.93
CA SER A 222 -4.28 1.34 1.18
C SER A 222 -3.80 1.46 2.62
N ALA A 223 -4.21 0.54 3.49
CA ALA A 223 -3.79 0.45 4.88
C ALA A 223 -2.52 -0.39 4.99
N ARG A 224 -1.54 0.07 5.76
CA ARG A 224 -0.24 -0.60 5.91
C ARG A 224 0.04 -0.94 7.37
N PHE A 225 0.53 -2.17 7.56
CA PHE A 225 0.72 -2.76 8.87
C PHE A 225 2.10 -3.41 8.99
N THR A 226 2.60 -3.45 10.22
CA THR A 226 3.83 -4.17 10.61
C THR A 226 3.53 -5.14 11.74
N GLY A 227 4.32 -6.22 11.82
CA GLY A 227 4.14 -7.30 12.78
C GLY A 227 5.33 -7.51 13.72
N ASP A 228 5.45 -8.73 14.26
CA ASP A 228 6.35 -9.08 15.37
C ASP A 228 7.83 -8.85 15.07
N ASP A 229 8.30 -9.11 13.85
CA ASP A 229 9.70 -8.99 13.46
C ASP A 229 10.08 -7.60 12.95
N ALA A 230 9.10 -6.71 12.76
CA ALA A 230 9.33 -5.41 12.16
C ALA A 230 10.15 -4.49 13.08
N THR A 231 11.16 -3.86 12.50
CA THR A 231 12.04 -2.91 13.19
C THR A 231 12.18 -1.62 12.39
N PHE A 232 12.39 -0.51 13.12
CA PHE A 232 12.64 0.78 12.51
C PHE A 232 14.01 0.82 11.84
N THR A 233 14.06 1.32 10.62
CA THR A 233 15.30 1.44 9.84
C THR A 233 15.57 2.89 9.46
N LYS A 234 16.74 3.39 9.88
CA LYS A 234 17.27 4.66 9.37
C LYS A 234 17.90 4.42 8.01
N ARG A 235 17.23 4.84 6.94
CA ARG A 235 17.79 4.78 5.58
C ARG A 235 18.81 5.89 5.37
N LYS A 236 19.80 5.66 4.50
CA LYS A 236 20.79 6.68 4.11
C LYS A 236 20.26 7.68 3.07
N GLY A 237 19.12 7.40 2.48
CA GLY A 237 18.45 8.24 1.50
C GLY A 237 17.12 8.78 1.97
N GLU A 238 16.37 9.35 1.02
CA GLU A 238 15.02 9.86 1.24
C GLU A 238 14.07 8.71 1.58
N ILE A 239 13.26 8.87 2.62
CA ILE A 239 12.19 7.94 3.00
C ILE A 239 10.82 8.55 2.71
N SER A 240 9.85 7.70 2.44
CA SER A 240 8.45 8.10 2.27
C SER A 240 7.53 7.08 2.94
N PRO A 241 6.68 7.48 3.89
CA PRO A 241 6.56 8.81 4.49
C PRO A 241 7.77 9.20 5.36
N PRO A 242 8.06 10.51 5.51
CA PRO A 242 9.27 10.97 6.20
C PRO A 242 9.22 10.88 7.73
N PHE A 243 8.06 10.80 8.36
CA PHE A 243 7.85 10.69 9.83
C PHE A 243 8.81 11.51 10.71
N PRO A 244 8.88 12.85 10.57
CA PRO A 244 9.86 13.66 11.28
C PRO A 244 9.69 13.66 12.81
N GLU A 245 8.53 13.28 13.32
CA GLU A 245 8.20 13.17 14.74
C GLU A 245 8.71 11.88 15.41
N VAL A 246 9.06 10.86 14.62
CA VAL A 246 9.50 9.55 15.13
C VAL A 246 10.92 9.63 15.66
N LYS A 247 11.10 9.19 16.92
CA LYS A 247 12.39 9.22 17.64
C LYS A 247 13.01 7.83 17.82
N LEU A 248 12.52 6.83 17.08
CA LEU A 248 13.07 5.50 17.14
C LEU A 248 14.50 5.45 16.59
N ASN A 249 15.33 4.58 17.15
CA ASN A 249 16.65 4.28 16.63
C ASN A 249 16.59 3.13 15.63
N HIS A 250 17.63 3.01 14.80
CA HIS A 250 17.78 1.86 13.92
C HIS A 250 17.77 0.56 14.74
N GLY A 251 16.90 -0.38 14.38
CA GLY A 251 16.71 -1.65 15.08
C GLY A 251 15.66 -1.64 16.20
N ASP A 252 15.14 -0.47 16.60
CA ASP A 252 14.04 -0.41 17.58
C ASP A 252 12.76 -1.05 17.01
N LYS A 253 11.91 -1.59 17.90
CA LYS A 253 10.59 -2.11 17.50
C LYS A 253 9.73 -1.01 16.91
N MET A 254 8.88 -1.35 15.94
CA MET A 254 7.91 -0.45 15.32
C MET A 254 6.72 -0.20 16.25
N ASP A 255 6.98 0.33 17.44
CA ASP A 255 5.98 0.56 18.48
C ASP A 255 6.18 1.94 19.11
N CYS A 256 5.39 2.90 18.70
CA CYS A 256 5.38 4.26 19.23
C CYS A 256 4.03 4.94 18.89
N PRO A 257 3.74 6.15 19.38
CA PRO A 257 2.45 6.82 19.08
C PRO A 257 2.13 7.02 17.59
N THR A 258 3.16 7.05 16.73
CA THR A 258 2.98 7.11 15.27
C THR A 258 2.66 5.73 14.68
N PHE A 259 3.17 4.67 15.29
CA PHE A 259 2.98 3.27 14.89
C PHE A 259 2.35 2.44 16.02
N PRO A 260 1.13 2.78 16.46
CA PRO A 260 0.51 2.13 17.61
C PRO A 260 0.11 0.68 17.28
N GLU A 261 0.21 -0.18 18.30
CA GLU A 261 -0.37 -1.51 18.25
C GLU A 261 -1.91 -1.40 18.25
N ILE A 262 -2.56 -2.24 17.44
CA ILE A 262 -4.03 -2.36 17.37
C ILE A 262 -4.45 -3.75 17.83
N PRO A 263 -5.64 -3.86 18.47
CA PRO A 263 -6.13 -5.15 18.99
C PRO A 263 -6.37 -6.18 17.89
N VAL A 264 -5.85 -7.39 18.04
CA VAL A 264 -6.01 -8.55 17.14
C VAL A 264 -7.19 -9.44 17.56
#